data_ebc5cac98a90c98e76403384286ef115
#
_entry.id   ebc5cac98a90c98e76403384286ef115
#
_cell.length_a   1.000
_cell.length_b   1.000
_cell.length_c   1.000
_cell.angle_alpha   90.00
_cell.angle_beta   90.00
_cell.angle_gamma   90.00
#
_symmetry.space_group_name_H-M   'P 1'
#
loop_
_entity.id
_entity.type
_entity.pdbx_description
1 polymer ?
#
loop_
_entity_poly.entity_id
_entity_poly.type
_entity_poly.pdbx_seq_one_letter_code
_entity_poly.pdbx_strand_id
1 'polypeptide(L)'
;MESHDLLALTAFVAEQSRGVAIAPDTAPELTPFVAKGHDFFMRRQGQLNLGCTNCHDDNWDKHLAGSAVTQALPTGYPIYRLEWQSLGSLQRRLRNCITGMRAQNYDYGAPELVELELYLMTRARGMPIETPAVRP
;
A
#
# COMPACT_ATOMS: atom_id res chain seq x y z
N MET A 1 11.98 6.72 7.21
CA MET A 1 10.61 6.75 6.68
C MET A 1 9.57 6.36 7.75
N GLU A 2 9.93 5.56 8.73
CA GLU A 2 9.03 5.13 9.83
C GLU A 2 9.24 5.90 11.15
N SER A 3 9.86 7.11 11.14
CA SER A 3 9.94 7.90 12.36
C SER A 3 8.55 8.38 12.78
N HIS A 4 8.29 8.38 14.07
CA HIS A 4 6.99 8.80 14.62
C HIS A 4 6.62 10.22 14.17
N ASP A 5 7.55 11.15 14.23
CA ASP A 5 7.30 12.55 13.87
C ASP A 5 6.98 12.72 12.40
N LEU A 6 7.70 12.01 11.51
CA LEU A 6 7.42 12.04 10.08
C LEU A 6 6.04 11.48 9.76
N LEU A 7 5.67 10.35 10.36
CA LEU A 7 4.36 9.74 10.15
C LEU A 7 3.23 10.62 10.69
N ALA A 8 3.43 11.24 11.87
CA ALA A 8 2.46 12.16 12.45
C ALA A 8 2.27 13.40 11.57
N LEU A 9 3.37 14.00 11.10
CA LEU A 9 3.31 15.14 10.18
C LEU A 9 2.63 14.77 8.85
N THR A 10 2.98 13.63 8.29
CA THR A 10 2.36 13.15 7.04
C THR A 10 0.86 12.91 7.23
N ALA A 11 0.45 12.30 8.34
CA ALA A 11 -0.96 12.09 8.67
C ALA A 11 -1.71 13.42 8.83
N PHE A 12 -1.11 14.39 9.52
CA PHE A 12 -1.69 15.73 9.69
C PHE A 12 -1.90 16.45 8.35
N VAL A 13 -0.89 16.39 7.45
CA VAL A 13 -1.01 16.99 6.11
C VAL A 13 -2.07 16.27 5.28
N ALA A 14 -2.09 14.94 5.31
CA ALA A 14 -3.04 14.14 4.54
C ALA A 14 -4.49 14.33 5.04
N GLU A 15 -4.70 14.56 6.33
CA GLU A 15 -6.01 14.86 6.90
C GLU A 15 -6.64 16.12 6.28
N GLN A 16 -5.83 17.11 5.88
CA GLN A 16 -6.35 18.31 5.21
C GLN A 16 -7.04 18.00 3.86
N SER A 17 -6.74 16.84 3.29
CA SER A 17 -7.33 16.35 2.04
C SER A 17 -8.36 15.23 2.27
N ARG A 18 -8.77 14.97 3.53
CA ARG A 18 -9.72 13.91 3.85
C ARG A 18 -11.04 14.09 3.08
N GLY A 19 -11.49 13.01 2.44
CA GLY A 19 -12.70 13.02 1.61
C GLY A 19 -12.49 13.48 0.16
N VAL A 20 -11.34 14.08 -0.16
CA VAL A 20 -11.00 14.44 -1.54
C VAL A 20 -10.70 13.16 -2.32
N ALA A 21 -11.13 13.10 -3.58
CA ALA A 21 -10.87 11.96 -4.44
C ALA A 21 -9.36 11.84 -4.76
N ILE A 22 -8.83 10.63 -4.64
CA ILE A 22 -7.47 10.31 -5.05
C ILE A 22 -7.34 10.54 -6.56
N ALA A 23 -6.46 11.46 -6.94
CA ALA A 23 -6.19 11.82 -8.33
C ALA A 23 -4.68 11.81 -8.58
N PRO A 24 -4.06 10.61 -8.72
CA PRO A 24 -2.63 10.52 -8.97
C PRO A 24 -2.28 11.19 -10.29
N ASP A 25 -1.11 11.79 -10.34
CA ASP A 25 -0.58 12.42 -11.53
C ASP A 25 -0.54 11.40 -12.70
N THR A 26 -0.91 11.87 -13.87
CA THR A 26 -0.95 11.09 -15.12
C THR A 26 0.07 11.57 -16.14
N ALA A 27 1.07 12.34 -15.69
CA ALA A 27 2.13 12.79 -16.57
C ALA A 27 2.75 11.59 -17.34
N PRO A 28 2.97 11.72 -18.64
CA PRO A 28 3.52 10.62 -19.46
C PRO A 28 4.83 10.05 -18.92
N GLU A 29 5.62 10.88 -18.26
CA GLU A 29 6.90 10.52 -17.65
C GLU A 29 6.73 9.50 -16.50
N LEU A 30 5.57 9.44 -15.86
CA LEU A 30 5.27 8.49 -14.78
C LEU A 30 4.79 7.13 -15.30
N THR A 31 4.36 7.05 -16.56
CA THR A 31 3.83 5.81 -17.14
C THR A 31 4.76 4.61 -17.01
N PRO A 32 6.08 4.71 -17.26
CA PRO A 32 6.99 3.58 -17.10
C PRO A 32 7.09 3.08 -15.65
N PHE A 33 6.99 3.97 -14.67
CA PHE A 33 7.06 3.63 -13.25
C PHE A 33 5.76 2.97 -12.77
N VAL A 34 4.61 3.45 -13.25
CA VAL A 34 3.31 2.79 -13.01
C VAL A 34 3.32 1.37 -13.59
N ALA A 35 3.85 1.19 -14.80
CA ALA A 35 3.96 -0.13 -15.42
C ALA A 35 4.84 -1.09 -14.61
N LYS A 36 5.99 -0.64 -14.11
CA LYS A 36 6.85 -1.45 -13.22
C LYS A 36 6.15 -1.82 -11.91
N GLY A 37 5.42 -0.87 -11.31
CA GLY A 37 4.61 -1.15 -10.12
C GLY A 37 3.51 -2.18 -10.39
N HIS A 38 2.86 -2.11 -11.55
CA HIS A 38 1.90 -3.12 -12.01
C HIS A 38 2.58 -4.49 -12.15
N ASP A 39 3.73 -4.56 -12.84
CA ASP A 39 4.47 -5.80 -13.03
C ASP A 39 4.89 -6.42 -11.70
N PHE A 40 5.30 -5.58 -10.73
CA PHE A 40 5.57 -6.03 -9.37
C PHE A 40 4.33 -6.63 -8.71
N PHE A 41 3.18 -5.99 -8.83
CA PHE A 41 1.91 -6.43 -8.25
C PHE A 41 1.48 -7.80 -8.81
N MET A 42 1.69 -8.01 -10.10
CA MET A 42 1.36 -9.26 -10.80
C MET A 42 2.36 -10.38 -10.56
N ARG A 43 3.63 -10.02 -10.31
CA ARG A 43 4.73 -10.98 -10.25
C ARG A 43 4.61 -11.92 -9.06
N ARG A 44 4.67 -13.23 -9.33
CA ARG A 44 4.77 -14.25 -8.29
C ARG A 44 6.19 -14.32 -7.74
N GLN A 45 6.33 -14.37 -6.42
CA GLN A 45 7.61 -14.34 -5.74
C GLN A 45 7.58 -15.07 -4.39
N GLY A 46 8.76 -15.22 -3.79
CA GLY A 46 8.92 -15.88 -2.50
C GLY A 46 8.74 -17.39 -2.55
N GLN A 47 8.94 -18.03 -1.40
CA GLN A 47 8.83 -19.49 -1.27
C GLN A 47 7.40 -19.98 -1.50
N LEU A 48 6.40 -19.12 -1.25
CA LEU A 48 4.99 -19.47 -1.47
C LEU A 48 4.55 -19.23 -2.92
N ASN A 49 5.43 -18.68 -3.77
CA ASN A 49 5.15 -18.40 -5.17
C ASN A 49 3.83 -17.63 -5.37
N LEU A 50 3.65 -16.54 -4.61
CA LEU A 50 2.45 -15.70 -4.65
C LEU A 50 2.76 -14.32 -5.23
N GLY A 51 1.82 -13.77 -5.99
CA GLY A 51 1.75 -12.34 -6.34
C GLY A 51 0.73 -11.63 -5.47
N CYS A 52 0.75 -10.30 -5.46
CA CYS A 52 -0.25 -9.52 -4.73
C CYS A 52 -1.67 -9.81 -5.22
N THR A 53 -1.85 -10.07 -6.52
CA THR A 53 -3.11 -10.44 -7.16
C THR A 53 -3.76 -11.67 -6.54
N ASN A 54 -2.98 -12.66 -6.12
CA ASN A 54 -3.54 -13.91 -5.58
C ASN A 54 -4.37 -13.66 -4.29
N CYS A 55 -4.03 -12.62 -3.54
CA CYS A 55 -4.84 -12.20 -2.40
C CYS A 55 -5.82 -11.08 -2.81
N HIS A 56 -5.33 -10.01 -3.40
CA HIS A 56 -6.06 -8.76 -3.52
C HIS A 56 -7.02 -8.66 -4.71
N ASP A 57 -6.85 -9.52 -5.73
CA ASP A 57 -7.78 -9.63 -6.86
C ASP A 57 -8.58 -10.94 -6.80
N ASP A 58 -7.90 -12.09 -6.61
CA ASP A 58 -8.54 -13.40 -6.68
C ASP A 58 -9.30 -13.79 -5.40
N ASN A 59 -8.87 -13.24 -4.25
CA ASN A 59 -9.36 -13.62 -2.92
C ASN A 59 -9.74 -12.40 -2.04
N TRP A 60 -9.98 -11.24 -2.63
CA TRP A 60 -10.55 -10.14 -1.88
C TRP A 60 -11.90 -10.54 -1.27
N ASP A 61 -12.30 -9.89 -0.19
CA ASP A 61 -13.50 -10.21 0.60
C ASP A 61 -13.42 -11.52 1.41
N LYS A 62 -12.38 -12.33 1.23
CA LYS A 62 -12.12 -13.48 2.09
C LYS A 62 -11.30 -13.07 3.33
N HIS A 63 -11.09 -14.01 4.22
CA HIS A 63 -10.31 -13.78 5.45
C HIS A 63 -9.05 -14.63 5.45
N LEU A 64 -7.95 -14.03 5.88
CA LEU A 64 -6.68 -14.69 6.14
C LEU A 64 -6.30 -14.44 7.61
N ALA A 65 -6.18 -15.51 8.41
CA ALA A 65 -5.87 -15.44 9.84
C ALA A 65 -6.77 -14.45 10.61
N GLY A 66 -8.06 -14.41 10.27
CA GLY A 66 -9.05 -13.54 10.91
C GLY A 66 -9.14 -12.12 10.34
N SER A 67 -8.19 -11.70 9.51
CA SER A 67 -8.21 -10.38 8.87
C SER A 67 -8.82 -10.45 7.47
N ALA A 68 -9.71 -9.50 7.14
CA ALA A 68 -10.26 -9.38 5.79
C ALA A 68 -9.17 -9.01 4.78
N VAL A 69 -9.16 -9.73 3.65
CA VAL A 69 -8.31 -9.41 2.50
C VAL A 69 -9.00 -8.30 1.70
N THR A 70 -8.36 -7.14 1.62
CA THR A 70 -8.87 -5.97 0.89
C THR A 70 -8.39 -5.97 -0.56
N GLN A 71 -8.95 -5.10 -1.39
CA GLN A 71 -8.54 -4.89 -2.79
C GLN A 71 -7.21 -4.13 -2.96
N ALA A 72 -6.43 -3.94 -1.89
CA ALA A 72 -5.18 -3.17 -1.89
C ALA A 72 -5.35 -1.72 -2.38
N LEU A 73 -6.39 -1.04 -1.90
CA LEU A 73 -6.63 0.37 -2.16
C LEU A 73 -6.07 1.21 -0.99
N PRO A 74 -4.99 1.97 -1.17
CA PRO A 74 -4.24 2.60 -0.06
C PRO A 74 -4.86 3.95 0.36
N THR A 75 -6.16 3.99 0.60
CA THR A 75 -6.92 5.21 0.89
C THR A 75 -6.62 5.84 2.25
N GLY A 76 -6.04 5.10 3.19
CA GLY A 76 -5.93 5.51 4.59
C GLY A 76 -4.52 5.69 5.14
N TYR A 77 -3.47 5.76 4.29
CA TYR A 77 -2.08 5.84 4.73
C TYR A 77 -1.56 7.28 4.84
N PRO A 78 -0.73 7.59 5.88
CA PRO A 78 -0.32 6.74 7.01
C PRO A 78 -1.53 6.27 7.82
N ILE A 79 -1.47 5.00 8.26
CA ILE A 79 -2.59 4.32 8.90
C ILE A 79 -2.22 3.90 10.32
N TYR A 80 -3.14 4.05 11.30
CA TYR A 80 -3.00 3.43 12.60
C TYR A 80 -3.51 1.98 12.52
N ARG A 81 -2.65 1.04 12.80
CA ARG A 81 -3.04 -0.36 12.89
C ARG A 81 -3.10 -0.84 14.33
N LEU A 82 -4.20 -1.52 14.67
CA LEU A 82 -4.37 -2.13 16.01
C LEU A 82 -3.28 -3.18 16.24
N GLU A 83 -2.93 -3.96 15.22
CA GLU A 83 -1.83 -4.91 15.24
C GLU A 83 -0.47 -4.28 15.61
N TRP A 84 -0.23 -3.04 15.16
CA TRP A 84 1.05 -2.35 15.41
C TRP A 84 1.02 -1.44 16.63
N GLN A 85 -0.17 -1.09 17.12
CA GLN A 85 -0.37 -0.06 18.14
C GLN A 85 0.34 1.27 17.80
N SER A 86 0.46 1.57 16.52
CA SER A 86 1.15 2.76 16.02
C SER A 86 0.71 3.12 14.60
N LEU A 87 1.04 4.35 14.19
CA LEU A 87 1.01 4.73 12.78
C LEU A 87 2.08 3.96 12.00
N GLY A 88 1.80 3.70 10.73
CA GLY A 88 2.75 3.12 9.82
C GLY A 88 2.50 3.58 8.38
N SER A 89 3.56 3.60 7.58
CA SER A 89 3.50 3.92 6.16
C SER A 89 2.90 2.78 5.34
N LEU A 90 2.54 3.08 4.09
CA LEU A 90 2.16 2.06 3.13
C LEU A 90 3.31 1.07 2.91
N GLN A 91 4.56 1.54 2.84
CA GLN A 91 5.73 0.65 2.67
C GLN A 91 5.89 -0.33 3.82
N ARG A 92 5.61 0.07 5.06
CA ARG A 92 5.59 -0.87 6.19
C ARG A 92 4.59 -2.01 5.94
N ARG A 93 3.40 -1.69 5.43
CA ARG A 93 2.40 -2.71 5.10
C ARG A 93 2.83 -3.60 3.94
N LEU A 94 3.39 -3.02 2.89
CA LEU A 94 3.90 -3.77 1.73
C LEU A 94 4.98 -4.76 2.16
N ARG A 95 5.93 -4.32 3.00
CA ARG A 95 6.98 -5.17 3.55
C ARG A 95 6.42 -6.32 4.37
N ASN A 96 5.35 -6.09 5.16
CA ASN A 96 4.68 -7.18 5.89
C ASN A 96 4.08 -8.22 4.94
N CYS A 97 3.43 -7.78 3.85
CA CYS A 97 2.88 -8.70 2.84
C CYS A 97 3.99 -9.49 2.12
N ILE A 98 5.10 -8.84 1.75
CA ILE A 98 6.27 -9.47 1.12
C ILE A 98 6.87 -10.53 2.06
N THR A 99 7.02 -10.21 3.35
CA THR A 99 7.45 -11.18 4.37
C THR A 99 6.47 -12.35 4.49
N GLY A 100 5.16 -12.07 4.46
CA GLY A 100 4.11 -13.10 4.50
C GLY A 100 4.16 -14.07 3.32
N MET A 101 4.60 -13.63 2.15
CA MET A 101 4.86 -14.48 0.97
C MET A 101 6.18 -15.25 1.06
N ARG A 102 6.95 -15.06 2.15
CA ARG A 102 8.31 -15.58 2.33
C ARG A 102 9.25 -15.15 1.19
N ALA A 103 9.07 -13.91 0.71
CA ALA A 103 9.94 -13.28 -0.27
C ALA A 103 11.00 -12.41 0.42
N GLN A 104 12.09 -12.17 -0.28
CA GLN A 104 13.10 -11.20 0.16
C GLN A 104 12.49 -9.80 0.19
N ASN A 105 12.68 -9.11 1.31
CA ASN A 105 12.16 -7.77 1.50
C ASN A 105 13.07 -6.72 0.86
N TYR A 106 12.52 -5.55 0.63
CA TYR A 106 13.21 -4.37 0.11
C TYR A 106 13.40 -3.34 1.22
N ASP A 107 14.40 -2.48 1.09
CA ASP A 107 14.59 -1.36 2.01
C ASP A 107 13.49 -0.29 1.80
N TYR A 108 13.22 0.49 2.84
CA TYR A 108 12.33 1.64 2.72
C TYR A 108 12.87 2.64 1.69
N GLY A 109 12.04 3.08 0.79
CA GLY A 109 12.40 3.98 -0.30
C GLY A 109 13.04 3.27 -1.51
N ALA A 110 13.15 1.94 -1.49
CA ALA A 110 13.60 1.21 -2.67
C ALA A 110 12.70 1.49 -3.88
N PRO A 111 13.25 1.59 -5.08
CA PRO A 111 12.48 1.87 -6.29
C PRO A 111 11.28 0.95 -6.47
N GLU A 112 11.42 -0.34 -6.16
CA GLU A 112 10.37 -1.32 -6.28
C GLU A 112 9.16 -1.02 -5.39
N LEU A 113 9.39 -0.53 -4.17
CA LEU A 113 8.31 -0.15 -3.26
C LEU A 113 7.67 1.18 -3.69
N VAL A 114 8.46 2.14 -4.16
CA VAL A 114 7.95 3.44 -4.64
C VAL A 114 7.09 3.25 -5.89
N GLU A 115 7.56 2.44 -6.84
CA GLU A 115 6.83 2.12 -8.07
C GLU A 115 5.52 1.37 -7.77
N LEU A 116 5.57 0.42 -6.80
CA LEU A 116 4.37 -0.29 -6.34
C LEU A 116 3.38 0.67 -5.66
N GLU A 117 3.82 1.59 -4.81
CA GLU A 117 2.96 2.61 -4.21
C GLU A 117 2.27 3.46 -5.28
N LEU A 118 3.02 3.92 -6.28
CA LEU A 118 2.49 4.70 -7.39
C LEU A 118 1.40 3.92 -8.14
N TYR A 119 1.64 2.66 -8.44
CA TYR A 119 0.64 1.79 -9.08
C TYR A 119 -0.62 1.63 -8.20
N LEU A 120 -0.44 1.37 -6.90
CA LEU A 120 -1.57 1.21 -5.98
C LEU A 120 -2.42 2.49 -5.87
N MET A 121 -1.78 3.67 -5.91
CA MET A 121 -2.51 4.94 -5.96
C MET A 121 -3.31 5.09 -7.27
N THR A 122 -2.81 4.57 -8.40
CA THR A 122 -3.61 4.54 -9.64
C THR A 122 -4.81 3.61 -9.54
N ARG A 123 -4.68 2.48 -8.83
CA ARG A 123 -5.82 1.58 -8.53
C ARG A 123 -6.88 2.27 -7.67
N ALA A 124 -6.46 3.11 -6.74
CA ALA A 124 -7.35 3.83 -5.84
C ALA A 124 -7.93 5.13 -6.45
N ARG A 125 -7.68 5.41 -7.73
CA ARG A 125 -8.20 6.62 -8.40
C ARG A 125 -9.70 6.78 -8.19
N GLY A 126 -10.11 7.98 -7.79
CA GLY A 126 -11.52 8.32 -7.54
C GLY A 126 -12.02 7.92 -6.14
N MET A 127 -11.29 7.10 -5.40
CA MET A 127 -11.64 6.78 -4.01
C MET A 127 -11.34 7.97 -3.10
N PRO A 128 -12.11 8.18 -2.02
CA PRO A 128 -11.84 9.26 -1.08
C PRO A 128 -10.58 8.96 -0.25
N ILE A 129 -9.80 10.00 0.05
CA ILE A 129 -8.75 9.94 1.05
C ILE A 129 -9.37 9.74 2.42
N GLU A 130 -8.97 8.69 3.13
CA GLU A 130 -9.48 8.33 4.46
C GLU A 130 -8.50 8.64 5.60
N THR A 131 -7.30 9.09 5.27
CA THR A 131 -6.25 9.37 6.27
C THR A 131 -6.67 10.50 7.24
N PRO A 132 -6.37 10.39 8.55
CA PRO A 132 -5.87 9.18 9.21
C PRO A 132 -6.97 8.12 9.37
N ALA A 133 -6.65 6.88 9.06
CA ALA A 133 -7.58 5.77 9.22
C ALA A 133 -7.08 4.79 10.30
N VAL A 134 -8.01 4.04 10.87
CA VAL A 134 -7.72 2.94 11.81
C VAL A 134 -8.15 1.62 11.18
N ARG A 135 -7.30 0.62 11.24
CA ARG A 135 -7.58 -0.73 10.74
C ARG A 135 -7.05 -1.79 11.72
N PRO A 136 -7.60 -3.02 11.67
CA PRO A 136 -7.10 -4.17 12.45
C PRO A 136 -5.61 -4.44 12.21
#